data_2fde383a616e57e49fe26fcf4b954b87
#
_entry.id   2fde383a616e57e49fe26fcf4b954b87
#
_cell.length_a   1.000
_cell.length_b   1.000
_cell.length_c   1.000
_cell.angle_alpha   90.00
_cell.angle_beta   90.00
_cell.angle_gamma   90.00
#
_symmetry.space_group_name_H-M   'P 1'
#
loop_
_entity.id
_entity.type
_entity.pdbx_description
1 polymer ?
#
loop_
_entity_poly.entity_id
_entity_poly.type
_entity_poly.pdbx_seq_one_letter_code
_entity_poly.pdbx_strand_id
1 'polypeptide(L)'
;MSNIIELTDVELKESVEKLYNSFDNGYEFEEFLKFFLEKIGLEEVAVTQRSRDGGIDLTCVKSGINGLSNLDEVKYYIQAKCYKPSSTISIKDLRELRGVMPLNYKGIFITTAKFPSGAKEFAEEDKSRQIILIDGKSLIQQCISIGLGFNLKPVFDAKTLESLTLHKEIKEEVKKESVSYDLVIRKQISLNDIRARILRMPSEIEKEIPKDITKLKLSINDKDYELNMNAERTYLGGVTKLYKEEGLILENNLYKPKMAIWNYSKDKIRVEIKGE
;
A
#
# COMPACT_ATOMS: atom_id res chain seq x y z
N MET A 1 4.14 1.69 7.44
CA MET A 1 3.19 0.61 7.81
C MET A 1 2.14 1.26 8.68
N SER A 2 0.90 1.32 8.23
CA SER A 2 -0.21 1.84 9.02
C SER A 2 -0.46 0.90 10.20
N ASN A 3 -0.48 1.42 11.41
CA ASN A 3 -0.94 0.69 12.59
C ASN A 3 -2.42 0.34 12.39
N ILE A 4 -2.67 -0.84 11.85
CA ILE A 4 -4.01 -1.40 11.77
C ILE A 4 -4.36 -1.79 13.20
N ILE A 5 -5.33 -1.12 13.80
CA ILE A 5 -5.94 -1.58 15.05
C ILE A 5 -6.67 -2.87 14.70
N GLU A 6 -6.06 -4.01 15.00
CA GLU A 6 -6.69 -5.30 14.83
C GLU A 6 -7.64 -5.52 16.00
N LEU A 7 -8.94 -5.45 15.72
CA LEU A 7 -9.94 -5.93 16.66
C LEU A 7 -9.84 -7.45 16.77
N THR A 8 -10.03 -7.97 17.97
CA THR A 8 -10.23 -9.41 18.17
C THR A 8 -11.48 -9.88 17.40
N ASP A 9 -11.57 -11.17 17.09
CA ASP A 9 -12.77 -11.74 16.44
C ASP A 9 -14.06 -11.49 17.22
N VAL A 10 -13.98 -11.37 18.53
CA VAL A 10 -15.13 -11.07 19.41
C VAL A 10 -15.55 -9.61 19.23
N GLU A 11 -14.62 -8.67 19.37
CA GLU A 11 -14.87 -7.24 19.21
C GLU A 11 -15.37 -6.90 17.79
N LEU A 12 -14.85 -7.60 16.79
CA LEU A 12 -15.30 -7.45 15.41
C LEU A 12 -16.76 -7.90 15.23
N LYS A 13 -17.14 -9.05 15.81
CA LYS A 13 -18.54 -9.52 15.80
C LYS A 13 -19.48 -8.56 16.53
N GLU A 14 -19.09 -8.09 17.72
CA GLU A 14 -19.86 -7.10 18.47
C GLU A 14 -20.03 -5.80 17.69
N SER A 15 -19.00 -5.36 16.96
CA SER A 15 -19.07 -4.15 16.13
C SER A 15 -20.02 -4.32 14.97
N VAL A 16 -20.07 -5.50 14.33
CA VAL A 16 -21.05 -5.81 13.27
C VAL A 16 -22.47 -5.80 13.82
N GLU A 17 -22.71 -6.39 15.01
CA GLU A 17 -24.03 -6.35 15.65
C GLU A 17 -24.45 -4.91 16.01
N LYS A 18 -23.54 -4.10 16.52
CA LYS A 18 -23.81 -2.68 16.80
C LYS A 18 -24.16 -1.92 15.53
N LEU A 19 -23.39 -2.13 14.44
CA LEU A 19 -23.67 -1.51 13.14
C LEU A 19 -25.07 -1.92 12.62
N TYR A 20 -25.38 -3.21 12.64
CA TYR A 20 -26.70 -3.72 12.22
C TYR A 20 -27.85 -3.08 13.02
N ASN A 21 -27.70 -2.98 14.35
CA ASN A 21 -28.71 -2.41 15.24
C ASN A 21 -28.78 -0.87 15.19
N SER A 22 -27.89 -0.20 14.45
CA SER A 22 -27.90 1.26 14.28
C SER A 22 -28.88 1.73 13.21
N PHE A 23 -29.46 0.83 12.44
CA PHE A 23 -30.36 1.15 11.35
C PHE A 23 -31.76 0.56 11.60
N ASP A 24 -32.79 1.40 11.57
CA ASP A 24 -34.17 0.97 11.70
C ASP A 24 -34.71 0.30 10.43
N ASN A 25 -34.13 0.63 9.28
CA ASN A 25 -34.56 0.12 7.98
C ASN A 25 -33.40 0.13 6.94
N GLY A 26 -33.65 -0.52 5.80
CA GLY A 26 -32.65 -0.62 4.72
C GLY A 26 -32.25 0.73 4.11
N TYR A 27 -33.13 1.73 4.10
CA TYR A 27 -32.83 3.05 3.56
C TYR A 27 -31.74 3.79 4.37
N GLU A 28 -31.81 3.70 5.70
CA GLU A 28 -30.78 4.28 6.56
C GLU A 28 -29.42 3.63 6.36
N PHE A 29 -29.41 2.32 6.09
CA PHE A 29 -28.19 1.61 5.73
C PHE A 29 -27.64 2.06 4.37
N GLU A 30 -28.52 2.28 3.37
CA GLU A 30 -28.13 2.82 2.06
C GLU A 30 -27.52 4.23 2.18
N GLU A 31 -28.13 5.12 2.97
CA GLU A 31 -27.59 6.45 3.25
C GLU A 31 -26.22 6.38 3.98
N PHE A 32 -26.07 5.50 4.96
CA PHE A 32 -24.78 5.25 5.59
C PHE A 32 -23.75 4.79 4.57
N LEU A 33 -24.10 3.86 3.68
CA LEU A 33 -23.21 3.37 2.65
C LEU A 33 -22.81 4.44 1.65
N LYS A 34 -23.66 5.41 1.37
CA LYS A 34 -23.29 6.57 0.57
C LYS A 34 -22.08 7.30 1.18
N PHE A 35 -22.15 7.68 2.47
CA PHE A 35 -21.02 8.29 3.16
C PHE A 35 -19.77 7.41 3.18
N PHE A 36 -19.95 6.10 3.41
CA PHE A 36 -18.87 5.15 3.40
C PHE A 36 -18.15 5.10 2.03
N LEU A 37 -18.89 4.99 0.95
CA LEU A 37 -18.36 4.92 -0.42
C LEU A 37 -17.63 6.20 -0.83
N GLU A 38 -18.18 7.36 -0.48
CA GLU A 38 -17.51 8.66 -0.69
C GLU A 38 -16.20 8.74 0.10
N LYS A 39 -16.20 8.27 1.35
CA LYS A 39 -15.01 8.26 2.22
C LYS A 39 -13.89 7.35 1.70
N ILE A 40 -14.21 6.23 1.06
CA ILE A 40 -13.20 5.37 0.43
C ILE A 40 -12.77 5.85 -0.97
N GLY A 41 -13.26 7.03 -1.39
CA GLY A 41 -12.83 7.71 -2.61
C GLY A 41 -13.55 7.26 -3.88
N LEU A 42 -14.81 6.82 -3.76
CA LEU A 42 -15.72 6.69 -4.90
C LEU A 42 -16.44 8.02 -5.13
N GLU A 43 -16.74 8.30 -6.37
CA GLU A 43 -17.29 9.58 -6.83
C GLU A 43 -18.72 9.38 -7.35
N GLU A 44 -19.49 10.46 -7.43
CA GLU A 44 -20.87 10.46 -7.94
C GLU A 44 -21.76 9.41 -7.24
N VAL A 45 -21.59 9.23 -5.94
CA VAL A 45 -22.36 8.24 -5.17
C VAL A 45 -23.81 8.71 -5.05
N ALA A 46 -24.74 7.94 -5.62
CA ALA A 46 -26.15 8.23 -5.61
C ALA A 46 -26.98 7.04 -5.13
N VAL A 47 -27.91 7.29 -4.19
CA VAL A 47 -28.94 6.31 -3.81
C VAL A 47 -30.02 6.30 -4.86
N THR A 48 -30.42 5.13 -5.35
CA THR A 48 -31.40 4.98 -6.41
C THR A 48 -32.84 4.99 -5.87
N GLN A 49 -33.81 5.31 -6.71
CA GLN A 49 -35.22 5.24 -6.30
C GLN A 49 -35.78 3.83 -6.45
N ARG A 50 -36.32 3.27 -5.39
CA ARG A 50 -36.77 1.86 -5.21
C ARG A 50 -37.72 1.26 -6.25
N SER A 51 -38.28 2.00 -7.19
CA SER A 51 -39.43 1.54 -7.95
C SER A 51 -39.17 0.99 -9.35
N ARG A 52 -37.95 1.08 -9.88
CA ARG A 52 -37.70 0.73 -11.30
C ARG A 52 -36.38 0.03 -11.64
N ASP A 53 -35.43 -0.07 -10.72
CA ASP A 53 -34.04 -0.38 -11.05
C ASP A 53 -33.56 -1.80 -10.72
N GLY A 54 -34.49 -2.77 -10.63
CA GLY A 54 -34.14 -4.20 -10.54
C GLY A 54 -33.35 -4.61 -9.30
N GLY A 55 -33.40 -3.82 -8.19
CA GLY A 55 -32.72 -4.15 -6.94
C GLY A 55 -31.34 -3.52 -6.79
N ILE A 56 -31.04 -2.49 -7.59
CA ILE A 56 -29.85 -1.64 -7.38
C ILE A 56 -30.20 -0.57 -6.34
N ASP A 57 -29.40 -0.49 -5.28
CA ASP A 57 -29.66 0.44 -4.18
C ASP A 57 -28.80 1.71 -4.31
N LEU A 58 -27.56 1.61 -4.82
CA LEU A 58 -26.70 2.76 -5.12
C LEU A 58 -25.95 2.59 -6.44
N THR A 59 -25.51 3.72 -6.98
CA THR A 59 -24.55 3.79 -8.09
C THR A 59 -23.39 4.67 -7.73
N CYS A 60 -22.21 4.42 -8.29
CA CYS A 60 -21.04 5.29 -8.16
C CYS A 60 -20.06 5.09 -9.30
N VAL A 61 -19.07 5.96 -9.37
CA VAL A 61 -17.95 5.88 -10.30
C VAL A 61 -16.62 5.89 -9.55
N LYS A 62 -15.63 5.29 -10.18
CA LYS A 62 -14.24 5.45 -9.80
C LYS A 62 -13.51 6.01 -11.00
N SER A 63 -13.04 7.24 -10.88
CA SER A 63 -12.22 7.86 -11.92
C SER A 63 -10.85 7.19 -11.98
N GLY A 64 -10.29 7.12 -13.18
CA GLY A 64 -8.95 6.63 -13.41
C GLY A 64 -7.87 7.51 -12.77
N ILE A 65 -6.62 7.31 -13.15
CA ILE A 65 -5.45 7.93 -12.53
C ILE A 65 -5.61 9.46 -12.44
N ASN A 66 -5.93 9.96 -11.24
CA ASN A 66 -5.98 11.39 -10.88
C ASN A 66 -6.80 12.29 -11.82
N GLY A 67 -7.91 11.81 -12.38
CA GLY A 67 -8.76 12.61 -13.27
C GLY A 67 -8.13 12.95 -14.63
N LEU A 68 -7.04 12.30 -15.01
CA LEU A 68 -6.36 12.56 -16.27
C LEU A 68 -7.09 12.01 -17.49
N SER A 69 -8.04 11.09 -17.32
CA SER A 69 -8.80 10.51 -18.42
C SER A 69 -10.12 9.93 -17.94
N ASN A 70 -11.22 10.31 -18.59
CA ASN A 70 -12.52 9.64 -18.42
C ASN A 70 -12.54 8.27 -19.10
N LEU A 71 -11.50 7.88 -19.83
CA LEU A 71 -11.41 6.58 -20.51
C LEU A 71 -11.20 5.42 -19.52
N ASP A 72 -10.70 5.71 -18.32
CA ASP A 72 -10.45 4.71 -17.29
C ASP A 72 -11.52 4.73 -16.17
N GLU A 73 -12.67 5.36 -16.45
CA GLU A 73 -13.78 5.41 -15.50
C GLU A 73 -14.41 4.02 -15.34
N VAL A 74 -14.52 3.56 -14.10
CA VAL A 74 -15.24 2.32 -13.77
C VAL A 74 -16.54 2.67 -13.08
N LYS A 75 -17.66 2.21 -13.65
CA LYS A 75 -19.00 2.38 -13.08
C LYS A 75 -19.39 1.17 -12.24
N TYR A 76 -20.01 1.46 -11.08
CA TYR A 76 -20.42 0.44 -10.13
C TYR A 76 -21.92 0.48 -9.90
N TYR A 77 -22.54 -0.71 -9.90
CA TYR A 77 -23.87 -0.98 -9.37
C TYR A 77 -23.76 -1.65 -8.02
N ILE A 78 -24.46 -1.12 -7.04
CA ILE A 78 -24.32 -1.54 -5.64
C ILE A 78 -25.65 -2.05 -5.14
N GLN A 79 -25.62 -3.24 -4.53
CA GLN A 79 -26.75 -3.79 -3.78
C GLN A 79 -26.38 -3.85 -2.28
N ALA A 80 -27.27 -3.36 -1.44
CA ALA A 80 -27.12 -3.26 -0.01
C ALA A 80 -28.14 -4.14 0.70
N LYS A 81 -27.70 -4.97 1.64
CA LYS A 81 -28.60 -5.81 2.46
C LYS A 81 -28.23 -5.72 3.92
N CYS A 82 -29.00 -4.92 4.67
CA CYS A 82 -28.91 -4.85 6.13
C CYS A 82 -29.63 -6.07 6.75
N TYR A 83 -28.93 -7.20 6.78
CA TYR A 83 -29.48 -8.45 7.34
C TYR A 83 -28.78 -8.79 8.65
N LYS A 84 -29.48 -9.60 9.47
CA LYS A 84 -28.96 -10.06 10.77
C LYS A 84 -27.55 -10.67 10.58
N PRO A 85 -26.54 -10.27 11.38
CA PRO A 85 -25.14 -10.72 11.21
C PRO A 85 -24.94 -12.24 11.27
N SER A 86 -25.86 -12.97 11.92
CA SER A 86 -25.84 -14.45 11.94
C SER A 86 -26.37 -15.09 10.66
N SER A 87 -27.06 -14.34 9.78
CA SER A 87 -27.63 -14.85 8.55
C SER A 87 -26.61 -14.92 7.41
N THR A 88 -27.01 -15.55 6.30
CA THR A 88 -26.18 -15.73 5.11
C THR A 88 -26.94 -15.27 3.88
N ILE A 89 -26.28 -14.51 3.01
CA ILE A 89 -26.81 -14.06 1.72
C ILE A 89 -27.05 -15.27 0.80
N SER A 90 -28.10 -15.21 -0.02
CA SER A 90 -28.33 -16.21 -1.05
C SER A 90 -27.49 -15.95 -2.31
N ILE A 91 -27.01 -17.02 -2.96
CA ILE A 91 -26.41 -16.91 -4.31
C ILE A 91 -27.42 -16.30 -5.32
N LYS A 92 -28.72 -16.46 -5.06
CA LYS A 92 -29.77 -15.85 -5.88
C LYS A 92 -29.67 -14.32 -5.88
N ASP A 93 -29.40 -13.71 -4.71
CA ASP A 93 -29.24 -12.25 -4.60
C ASP A 93 -28.07 -11.75 -5.46
N LEU A 94 -26.97 -12.49 -5.49
CA LEU A 94 -25.81 -12.15 -6.36
C LEU A 94 -26.13 -12.30 -7.85
N ARG A 95 -26.95 -13.30 -8.21
CA ARG A 95 -27.44 -13.47 -9.59
C ARG A 95 -28.34 -12.32 -10.02
N GLU A 96 -29.20 -11.85 -9.14
CA GLU A 96 -30.09 -10.72 -9.39
C GLU A 96 -29.27 -9.46 -9.68
N LEU A 97 -28.28 -9.13 -8.84
CA LEU A 97 -27.38 -8.01 -9.09
C LEU A 97 -26.67 -8.15 -10.45
N ARG A 98 -26.07 -9.32 -10.73
CA ARG A 98 -25.37 -9.55 -12.01
C ARG A 98 -26.31 -9.43 -13.20
N GLY A 99 -27.57 -9.87 -13.07
CA GLY A 99 -28.57 -9.83 -14.13
C GLY A 99 -28.94 -8.42 -14.60
N VAL A 100 -28.88 -7.44 -13.70
CA VAL A 100 -29.21 -6.05 -14.01
C VAL A 100 -27.99 -5.19 -14.39
N MET A 101 -26.77 -5.71 -14.17
CA MET A 101 -25.55 -4.99 -14.51
C MET A 101 -25.30 -4.97 -16.02
N PRO A 102 -25.06 -3.81 -16.63
CA PRO A 102 -24.55 -3.71 -18.01
C PRO A 102 -23.17 -4.35 -18.15
N LEU A 103 -22.77 -4.70 -19.36
CA LEU A 103 -21.41 -5.13 -19.65
C LEU A 103 -20.40 -4.03 -19.30
N ASN A 104 -19.25 -4.42 -18.75
CA ASN A 104 -18.16 -3.54 -18.31
C ASN A 104 -18.47 -2.68 -17.06
N TYR A 105 -19.63 -2.86 -16.43
CA TYR A 105 -19.88 -2.37 -15.10
C TYR A 105 -19.40 -3.38 -14.07
N LYS A 106 -19.00 -2.92 -12.90
CA LYS A 106 -18.69 -3.78 -11.75
C LYS A 106 -19.83 -3.72 -10.74
N GLY A 107 -20.05 -4.83 -10.05
CA GLY A 107 -20.96 -4.89 -8.92
C GLY A 107 -20.23 -4.70 -7.60
N ILE A 108 -20.90 -4.12 -6.61
CA ILE A 108 -20.50 -4.21 -5.20
C ILE A 108 -21.72 -4.73 -4.45
N PHE A 109 -21.56 -5.84 -3.74
CA PHE A 109 -22.61 -6.34 -2.85
C PHE A 109 -22.15 -6.14 -1.39
N ILE A 110 -22.87 -5.31 -0.66
CA ILE A 110 -22.52 -4.94 0.72
C ILE A 110 -23.61 -5.46 1.67
N THR A 111 -23.21 -6.13 2.73
CA THR A 111 -24.16 -6.65 3.71
C THR A 111 -23.58 -6.66 5.13
N THR A 112 -24.44 -6.58 6.13
CA THR A 112 -24.09 -6.85 7.54
C THR A 112 -24.07 -8.36 7.85
N ALA A 113 -24.58 -9.21 6.95
CA ALA A 113 -24.59 -10.67 7.05
C ALA A 113 -23.30 -11.30 6.51
N LYS A 114 -23.32 -12.61 6.28
CA LYS A 114 -22.21 -13.40 5.73
C LYS A 114 -22.50 -13.81 4.28
N PHE A 115 -21.44 -14.08 3.52
CA PHE A 115 -21.57 -14.74 2.24
C PHE A 115 -21.47 -16.26 2.37
N PRO A 116 -22.19 -17.04 1.52
CA PRO A 116 -22.08 -18.50 1.51
C PRO A 116 -20.74 -18.93 0.89
N SER A 117 -20.38 -20.21 1.10
CA SER A 117 -19.30 -20.84 0.33
C SER A 117 -19.65 -20.79 -1.16
N GLY A 118 -18.66 -20.56 -2.02
CA GLY A 118 -18.87 -20.41 -3.46
C GLY A 118 -19.35 -19.03 -3.92
N ALA A 119 -19.67 -18.11 -3.01
CA ALA A 119 -20.04 -16.75 -3.40
C ALA A 119 -18.89 -16.01 -4.09
N LYS A 120 -17.66 -16.26 -3.64
CA LYS A 120 -16.46 -15.64 -4.21
C LYS A 120 -16.22 -16.14 -5.63
N GLU A 121 -16.27 -17.45 -5.85
CA GLU A 121 -16.13 -18.03 -7.20
C GLU A 121 -17.21 -17.47 -8.13
N PHE A 122 -18.47 -17.46 -7.67
CA PHE A 122 -19.55 -16.87 -8.44
C PHE A 122 -19.28 -15.39 -8.76
N ALA A 123 -18.83 -14.59 -7.80
CA ALA A 123 -18.61 -13.17 -7.99
C ALA A 123 -17.50 -12.86 -9.03
N GLU A 124 -16.49 -13.73 -9.15
CA GLU A 124 -15.31 -13.58 -9.99
C GLU A 124 -15.42 -14.29 -11.37
N GLU A 125 -16.34 -15.25 -11.56
CA GLU A 125 -16.41 -16.10 -12.76
C GLU A 125 -16.69 -15.32 -14.06
N ASP A 126 -17.54 -14.28 -14.01
CA ASP A 126 -17.82 -13.41 -15.16
C ASP A 126 -16.90 -12.17 -15.09
N LYS A 127 -15.82 -12.19 -15.87
CA LYS A 127 -14.83 -11.09 -15.91
C LYS A 127 -15.40 -9.76 -16.39
N SER A 128 -16.49 -9.79 -17.18
CA SER A 128 -17.16 -8.60 -17.70
C SER A 128 -18.09 -7.94 -16.68
N ARG A 129 -18.55 -8.69 -15.68
CA ARG A 129 -19.50 -8.26 -14.64
C ARG A 129 -19.10 -8.81 -13.27
N GLN A 130 -17.89 -8.52 -12.86
CA GLN A 130 -17.36 -8.93 -11.55
C GLN A 130 -18.10 -8.23 -10.42
N ILE A 131 -18.26 -8.93 -9.29
CA ILE A 131 -18.90 -8.40 -8.08
C ILE A 131 -17.89 -8.40 -6.94
N ILE A 132 -17.72 -7.25 -6.32
CA ILE A 132 -16.95 -7.10 -5.08
C ILE A 132 -17.88 -7.44 -3.92
N LEU A 133 -17.46 -8.34 -3.04
CA LEU A 133 -18.22 -8.78 -1.88
C LEU A 133 -17.68 -8.11 -0.62
N ILE A 134 -18.54 -7.39 0.11
CA ILE A 134 -18.22 -6.75 1.38
C ILE A 134 -19.22 -7.27 2.44
N ASP A 135 -18.77 -8.19 3.27
CA ASP A 135 -19.55 -8.69 4.41
C ASP A 135 -19.44 -7.77 5.63
N GLY A 136 -20.19 -8.05 6.68
CA GLY A 136 -20.22 -7.23 7.89
C GLY A 136 -18.84 -7.05 8.53
N LYS A 137 -18.01 -8.10 8.54
CA LYS A 137 -16.64 -8.01 9.09
C LYS A 137 -15.74 -7.10 8.23
N SER A 138 -15.76 -7.31 6.93
CA SER A 138 -14.98 -6.49 5.97
C SER A 138 -15.43 -5.03 6.00
N LEU A 139 -16.74 -4.78 6.13
CA LEU A 139 -17.29 -3.44 6.25
C LEU A 139 -16.78 -2.72 7.51
N ILE A 140 -16.83 -3.38 8.67
CA ILE A 140 -16.29 -2.84 9.92
C ILE A 140 -14.79 -2.55 9.81
N GLN A 141 -14.00 -3.46 9.25
CA GLN A 141 -12.56 -3.25 9.07
C GLN A 141 -12.24 -2.02 8.21
N GLN A 142 -13.02 -1.83 7.13
CA GLN A 142 -12.88 -0.64 6.29
C GLN A 142 -13.35 0.62 7.02
N CYS A 143 -14.46 0.57 7.78
CA CYS A 143 -14.91 1.70 8.60
C CYS A 143 -13.85 2.13 9.62
N ILE A 144 -13.17 1.19 10.28
CA ILE A 144 -12.05 1.47 11.20
C ILE A 144 -10.92 2.17 10.44
N SER A 145 -10.52 1.65 9.27
CA SER A 145 -9.38 2.19 8.51
C SER A 145 -9.57 3.64 8.06
N ILE A 146 -10.83 4.06 7.84
CA ILE A 146 -11.19 5.43 7.43
C ILE A 146 -11.72 6.30 8.58
N GLY A 147 -11.77 5.76 9.81
CA GLY A 147 -12.30 6.46 10.99
C GLY A 147 -13.80 6.76 10.93
N LEU A 148 -14.59 5.94 10.22
CA LEU A 148 -16.04 6.10 10.13
C LEU A 148 -16.74 5.31 11.25
N GLY A 149 -17.38 6.03 12.18
CA GLY A 149 -18.06 5.42 13.33
C GLY A 149 -17.14 4.88 14.43
N PHE A 150 -15.82 5.08 14.30
CA PHE A 150 -14.83 4.63 15.28
C PHE A 150 -13.96 5.79 15.77
N ASN A 151 -13.84 5.89 17.10
CA ASN A 151 -12.89 6.82 17.73
C ASN A 151 -11.54 6.11 17.86
N LEU A 152 -10.59 6.47 17.04
CA LEU A 152 -9.21 6.01 17.16
C LEU A 152 -8.57 6.74 18.35
N LYS A 153 -8.48 6.08 19.52
CA LYS A 153 -7.67 6.59 20.62
C LYS A 153 -6.20 6.30 20.28
N PRO A 154 -5.32 7.30 20.30
CA PRO A 154 -3.90 7.04 20.16
C PRO A 154 -3.45 6.14 21.32
N VAL A 155 -3.02 4.93 21.02
CA VAL A 155 -2.42 4.01 22.00
C VAL A 155 -0.92 4.08 21.80
N PHE A 156 -0.21 4.36 22.88
CA PHE A 156 1.25 4.32 22.87
C PHE A 156 1.69 2.85 22.79
N ASP A 157 2.22 2.46 21.65
CA ASP A 157 2.73 1.11 21.44
C ASP A 157 4.21 1.03 21.80
N ALA A 158 4.48 0.66 23.06
CA ALA A 158 5.82 0.44 23.56
C ALA A 158 6.56 -0.65 22.77
N LYS A 159 5.87 -1.71 22.33
CA LYS A 159 6.49 -2.82 21.57
C LYS A 159 6.99 -2.37 20.20
N THR A 160 6.21 -1.54 19.48
CA THR A 160 6.67 -0.95 18.24
C THR A 160 7.89 -0.05 18.46
N LEU A 161 7.93 0.71 19.56
CA LEU A 161 9.10 1.50 19.92
C LEU A 161 10.30 0.63 20.33
N GLU A 162 10.08 -0.45 21.08
CA GLU A 162 11.11 -1.43 21.41
C GLU A 162 11.68 -2.08 20.14
N SER A 163 10.85 -2.47 19.18
CA SER A 163 11.33 -3.00 17.89
C SER A 163 12.13 -1.99 17.07
N LEU A 164 11.83 -0.69 17.22
CA LEU A 164 12.63 0.40 16.64
C LEU A 164 13.88 0.69 17.47
N THR A 165 13.89 0.39 18.78
CA THR A 165 15.04 0.54 19.66
C THR A 165 15.96 -0.68 19.68
N LEU A 166 15.53 -1.86 19.24
CA LEU A 166 16.42 -2.97 18.89
C LEU A 166 17.44 -2.57 17.81
N HIS A 167 17.11 -1.57 16.99
CA HIS A 167 18.12 -0.88 16.18
C HIS A 167 19.14 -0.07 17.01
N LYS A 168 18.88 0.19 18.31
CA LYS A 168 19.86 0.78 19.22
C LYS A 168 20.85 -0.23 19.77
N GLU A 169 20.42 -1.45 20.07
CA GLU A 169 21.32 -2.51 20.54
C GLU A 169 22.26 -2.96 19.41
N ILE A 170 21.76 -3.05 18.18
CA ILE A 170 22.63 -3.23 17.00
C ILE A 170 23.59 -2.03 16.83
N LYS A 171 23.18 -0.80 17.19
CA LYS A 171 24.08 0.37 17.24
C LYS A 171 25.05 0.31 18.42
N GLU A 172 24.74 -0.36 19.49
CA GLU A 172 25.66 -0.53 20.63
C GLU A 172 26.65 -1.68 20.45
N GLU A 173 26.29 -2.75 19.76
CA GLU A 173 27.26 -3.76 19.31
C GLU A 173 28.18 -3.24 18.19
N VAL A 174 27.70 -2.38 17.31
CA VAL A 174 28.49 -1.67 16.30
C VAL A 174 29.31 -0.52 16.92
N LYS A 175 28.94 -0.02 18.11
CA LYS A 175 29.73 0.97 18.85
C LYS A 175 31.04 0.43 19.48
N LYS A 176 31.31 -0.87 19.32
CA LYS A 176 32.66 -1.40 19.70
C LYS A 176 33.72 -1.09 18.63
N GLU A 177 33.35 -0.59 17.46
CA GLU A 177 34.25 0.12 16.52
C GLU A 177 33.62 1.46 16.17
N SER A 178 33.67 2.46 17.05
CA SER A 178 33.06 3.76 16.84
C SER A 178 33.83 4.61 15.83
N VAL A 179 33.58 4.42 14.55
CA VAL A 179 33.79 5.48 13.57
C VAL A 179 32.53 6.36 13.61
N SER A 180 32.62 7.56 14.18
CA SER A 180 31.54 8.55 14.04
C SER A 180 31.55 9.06 12.62
N TYR A 181 30.42 8.96 11.93
CA TYR A 181 30.25 9.53 10.60
C TYR A 181 29.65 10.93 10.70
N ASP A 182 30.20 11.88 9.95
CA ASP A 182 29.75 13.27 9.92
C ASP A 182 28.41 13.39 9.17
N LEU A 183 28.23 12.57 8.12
CA LEU A 183 26.99 12.52 7.32
C LEU A 183 26.52 11.09 7.11
N VAL A 184 25.21 10.86 7.24
CA VAL A 184 24.54 9.60 6.91
C VAL A 184 23.36 9.89 5.98
N ILE A 185 23.45 9.48 4.71
CA ILE A 185 22.45 9.80 3.68
C ILE A 185 21.96 8.54 3.02
N ARG A 186 20.63 8.44 2.87
CA ARG A 186 19.96 7.33 2.15
C ARG A 186 19.59 7.80 0.74
N LYS A 187 20.00 7.03 -0.25
CA LYS A 187 19.68 7.31 -1.66
C LYS A 187 19.33 6.03 -2.41
N GLN A 188 18.20 6.03 -3.09
CA GLN A 188 17.79 4.87 -3.87
C GLN A 188 18.65 4.72 -5.13
N ILE A 189 19.12 3.51 -5.40
CA ILE A 189 19.71 3.13 -6.68
C ILE A 189 18.56 2.77 -7.61
N SER A 190 18.23 3.67 -8.52
CA SER A 190 17.08 3.53 -9.42
C SER A 190 17.33 2.52 -10.55
N LEU A 191 16.28 2.08 -11.23
CA LEU A 191 16.42 1.27 -12.46
C LEU A 191 17.28 1.95 -13.53
N ASN A 192 17.18 3.27 -13.65
CA ASN A 192 17.98 4.05 -14.60
C ASN A 192 19.47 4.05 -14.23
N ASP A 193 19.80 4.16 -12.93
CA ASP A 193 21.18 4.09 -12.45
C ASP A 193 21.79 2.72 -12.73
N ILE A 194 21.01 1.65 -12.50
CA ILE A 194 21.45 0.27 -12.77
C ILE A 194 21.69 0.05 -14.27
N ARG A 195 20.79 0.51 -15.13
CA ARG A 195 20.92 0.45 -16.60
C ARG A 195 22.14 1.23 -17.10
N ALA A 196 22.34 2.42 -16.58
CA ALA A 196 23.48 3.28 -16.93
C ALA A 196 24.81 2.83 -16.32
N ARG A 197 24.80 1.83 -15.42
CA ARG A 197 25.99 1.35 -14.69
C ARG A 197 26.69 2.45 -13.90
N ILE A 198 25.91 3.23 -13.18
CA ILE A 198 26.38 4.36 -12.37
C ILE A 198 25.86 4.25 -10.94
N LEU A 199 26.64 4.71 -9.97
CA LEU A 199 26.22 4.89 -8.58
C LEU A 199 26.17 6.39 -8.27
N ARG A 200 24.97 6.95 -8.16
CA ARG A 200 24.79 8.39 -7.89
C ARG A 200 25.20 8.73 -6.48
N MET A 201 26.12 9.68 -6.39
CA MET A 201 26.58 10.21 -5.11
C MET A 201 25.58 11.25 -4.59
N PRO A 202 25.34 11.31 -3.25
CA PRO A 202 24.62 12.42 -2.63
C PRO A 202 25.38 13.74 -2.80
N SER A 203 24.67 14.82 -3.10
CA SER A 203 25.26 16.17 -3.30
C SER A 203 25.93 16.72 -2.06
N GLU A 204 25.47 16.30 -0.89
CA GLU A 204 26.05 16.67 0.40
C GLU A 204 27.46 16.08 0.58
N ILE A 205 27.63 14.82 0.17
CA ILE A 205 28.95 14.14 0.21
C ILE A 205 29.86 14.66 -0.90
N GLU A 206 29.32 14.93 -2.09
CA GLU A 206 30.06 15.49 -3.22
C GLU A 206 30.80 16.81 -2.85
N LYS A 207 30.12 17.67 -2.08
CA LYS A 207 30.68 18.96 -1.64
C LYS A 207 31.90 18.82 -0.70
N GLU A 208 31.96 17.73 0.03
CA GLU A 208 33.04 17.45 0.99
C GLU A 208 34.29 16.82 0.33
N ILE A 209 34.16 16.32 -0.91
CA ILE A 209 35.27 15.66 -1.62
C ILE A 209 36.12 16.70 -2.39
N PRO A 210 37.45 16.71 -2.21
CA PRO A 210 38.38 17.62 -2.92
C PRO A 210 38.19 17.56 -4.44
N LYS A 211 38.27 18.73 -5.12
CA LYS A 211 37.91 18.87 -6.54
C LYS A 211 38.89 18.18 -7.50
N ASP A 212 40.09 17.88 -7.07
CA ASP A 212 41.16 17.22 -7.83
C ASP A 212 41.01 15.70 -7.88
N ILE A 213 40.13 15.13 -7.08
CA ILE A 213 39.88 13.68 -7.03
C ILE A 213 39.04 13.23 -8.24
N THR A 214 39.62 12.35 -9.07
CA THR A 214 38.95 11.70 -10.21
C THR A 214 38.53 10.25 -9.92
N LYS A 215 39.09 9.65 -8.87
CA LYS A 215 38.74 8.31 -8.41
C LYS A 215 38.44 8.35 -6.92
N LEU A 216 37.35 7.78 -6.53
CA LEU A 216 36.91 7.74 -5.13
C LEU A 216 37.14 6.34 -4.52
N LYS A 217 37.86 6.29 -3.41
CA LYS A 217 38.01 5.09 -2.59
C LYS A 217 36.90 5.03 -1.56
N LEU A 218 36.15 3.94 -1.53
CA LEU A 218 35.05 3.75 -0.59
C LEU A 218 34.86 2.26 -0.27
N SER A 219 34.36 1.99 0.90
CA SER A 219 33.96 0.63 1.30
C SER A 219 32.48 0.42 1.01
N ILE A 220 32.11 -0.63 0.27
CA ILE A 220 30.72 -0.99 -0.02
C ILE A 220 30.47 -2.39 0.52
N ASN A 221 29.52 -2.53 1.46
CA ASN A 221 29.22 -3.79 2.15
C ASN A 221 30.50 -4.52 2.60
N ASP A 222 31.36 -3.78 3.29
CA ASP A 222 32.66 -4.24 3.86
C ASP A 222 33.73 -4.68 2.83
N LYS A 223 33.56 -4.35 1.56
CA LYS A 223 34.57 -4.53 0.49
C LYS A 223 35.03 -3.17 -0.01
N ASP A 224 36.32 -3.01 -0.22
CA ASP A 224 36.90 -1.77 -0.70
C ASP A 224 36.86 -1.68 -2.24
N TYR A 225 36.45 -0.53 -2.74
CA TYR A 225 36.35 -0.22 -4.16
C TYR A 225 37.04 1.11 -4.46
N GLU A 226 37.64 1.19 -5.64
CA GLU A 226 38.09 2.44 -6.23
C GLU A 226 37.28 2.70 -7.50
N LEU A 227 36.36 3.66 -7.46
CA LEU A 227 35.40 3.94 -8.52
C LEU A 227 35.74 5.27 -9.21
N ASN A 228 35.54 5.31 -10.53
CA ASN A 228 35.81 6.52 -11.33
C ASN A 228 34.66 7.53 -11.10
N MET A 229 35.03 8.78 -10.85
CA MET A 229 34.09 9.90 -10.74
C MET A 229 33.91 10.52 -12.13
N ASN A 230 32.65 10.84 -12.51
CA ASN A 230 32.41 11.58 -13.77
C ASN A 230 32.87 13.03 -13.65
N ALA A 231 33.01 13.71 -14.79
CA ALA A 231 33.51 15.10 -14.84
C ALA A 231 32.63 16.08 -14.05
N GLU A 232 31.30 15.84 -14.02
CA GLU A 232 30.35 16.65 -13.29
C GLU A 232 30.21 16.25 -11.79
N ARG A 233 30.95 15.22 -11.35
CA ARG A 233 31.04 14.74 -9.97
C ARG A 233 29.73 14.23 -9.36
N THR A 234 28.74 13.94 -10.18
CA THR A 234 27.39 13.56 -9.77
C THR A 234 27.21 12.05 -9.57
N TYR A 235 28.10 11.23 -10.15
CA TYR A 235 28.05 9.78 -10.04
C TYR A 235 29.42 9.11 -10.17
N LEU A 236 29.47 7.86 -9.70
CA LEU A 236 30.62 6.96 -9.81
C LEU A 236 30.32 5.89 -10.86
N GLY A 237 31.29 5.68 -11.76
CA GLY A 237 31.25 4.63 -12.79
C GLY A 237 32.09 3.42 -12.43
N GLY A 238 32.02 2.37 -13.28
CA GLY A 238 32.76 1.13 -13.03
C GLY A 238 32.07 0.15 -12.10
N VAL A 239 30.79 0.34 -11.83
CA VAL A 239 30.00 -0.41 -10.83
C VAL A 239 29.36 -1.71 -11.33
N THR A 240 29.65 -2.16 -12.56
CA THR A 240 28.99 -3.35 -13.15
C THR A 240 29.22 -4.61 -12.33
N LYS A 241 30.46 -4.84 -11.85
CA LYS A 241 30.83 -5.99 -11.03
C LYS A 241 30.12 -5.90 -9.67
N LEU A 242 30.19 -4.74 -9.03
CA LEU A 242 29.48 -4.44 -7.78
C LEU A 242 27.98 -4.74 -7.89
N TYR A 243 27.32 -4.26 -8.93
CA TYR A 243 25.86 -4.45 -9.10
C TYR A 243 25.46 -5.90 -9.33
N LYS A 244 26.32 -6.73 -9.90
CA LYS A 244 26.11 -8.18 -9.98
C LYS A 244 26.29 -8.85 -8.63
N GLU A 245 27.39 -8.54 -7.93
CA GLU A 245 27.69 -9.10 -6.61
C GLU A 245 26.61 -8.76 -5.58
N GLU A 246 26.10 -7.54 -5.61
CA GLU A 246 25.06 -7.05 -4.71
C GLU A 246 23.63 -7.39 -5.17
N GLY A 247 23.46 -8.14 -6.26
CA GLY A 247 22.17 -8.60 -6.75
C GLY A 247 21.22 -7.47 -7.22
N LEU A 248 21.77 -6.36 -7.74
CA LEU A 248 21.01 -5.35 -8.46
C LEU A 248 20.84 -5.73 -9.94
N ILE A 249 21.77 -6.52 -10.47
CA ILE A 249 21.71 -7.12 -11.80
C ILE A 249 21.63 -8.62 -11.60
N LEU A 250 20.49 -9.21 -11.90
CA LEU A 250 20.23 -10.64 -11.80
C LEU A 250 20.56 -11.36 -13.11
N GLU A 251 20.54 -12.69 -13.10
CA GLU A 251 20.58 -13.49 -14.30
C GLU A 251 19.46 -13.09 -15.27
N ASN A 252 19.71 -13.15 -16.57
CA ASN A 252 18.81 -12.68 -17.63
C ASN A 252 18.63 -11.14 -17.71
N ASN A 253 19.57 -10.35 -17.17
CA ASN A 253 19.53 -8.89 -17.19
C ASN A 253 18.28 -8.27 -16.53
N LEU A 254 17.69 -8.95 -15.57
CA LEU A 254 16.69 -8.37 -14.69
C LEU A 254 17.38 -7.42 -13.70
N TYR A 255 16.73 -6.31 -13.41
CA TYR A 255 17.24 -5.26 -12.52
C TYR A 255 16.39 -5.13 -11.27
N LYS A 256 17.04 -5.12 -10.10
CA LYS A 256 16.38 -4.96 -8.81
C LYS A 256 16.92 -3.70 -8.11
N PRO A 257 16.12 -2.61 -8.02
CA PRO A 257 16.49 -1.43 -7.25
C PRO A 257 16.75 -1.78 -5.79
N LYS A 258 17.70 -1.07 -5.18
CA LYS A 258 18.04 -1.21 -3.76
C LYS A 258 18.33 0.17 -3.15
N MET A 259 18.34 0.24 -1.82
CA MET A 259 18.70 1.43 -1.08
C MET A 259 20.21 1.45 -0.79
N ALA A 260 20.88 2.56 -1.11
CA ALA A 260 22.25 2.84 -0.69
C ALA A 260 22.24 3.78 0.52
N ILE A 261 22.89 3.38 1.60
CA ILE A 261 23.11 4.19 2.80
C ILE A 261 24.57 4.64 2.77
N TRP A 262 24.77 5.92 2.57
CA TRP A 262 26.08 6.55 2.52
C TRP A 262 26.45 7.07 3.87
N ASN A 263 27.57 6.60 4.39
CA ASN A 263 28.15 7.02 5.66
C ASN A 263 29.48 7.71 5.35
N TYR A 264 29.58 9.01 5.58
CA TYR A 264 30.74 9.83 5.28
C TYR A 264 31.41 10.33 6.56
N SER A 265 32.72 10.24 6.59
CA SER A 265 33.60 10.98 7.50
C SER A 265 34.77 11.51 6.71
N LYS A 266 35.54 12.48 7.27
CA LYS A 266 36.67 13.11 6.57
C LYS A 266 37.67 12.10 6.00
N ASP A 267 37.84 10.96 6.64
CA ASP A 267 38.85 9.95 6.29
C ASP A 267 38.27 8.72 5.59
N LYS A 268 36.95 8.55 5.57
CA LYS A 268 36.34 7.30 5.10
C LYS A 268 34.92 7.49 4.57
N ILE A 269 34.65 6.87 3.42
CA ILE A 269 33.29 6.74 2.88
C ILE A 269 32.90 5.26 2.89
N ARG A 270 31.81 4.95 3.54
CA ARG A 270 31.23 3.61 3.57
C ARG A 270 29.81 3.65 3.00
N VAL A 271 29.48 2.71 2.11
CA VAL A 271 28.17 2.58 1.51
C VAL A 271 27.61 1.20 1.85
N GLU A 272 26.40 1.16 2.36
CA GLU A 272 25.68 -0.09 2.60
C GLU A 272 24.55 -0.20 1.57
N ILE A 273 24.54 -1.25 0.76
CA ILE A 273 23.48 -1.52 -0.21
C ILE A 273 22.56 -2.58 0.38
N LYS A 274 21.31 -2.19 0.69
CA LYS A 274 20.31 -3.05 1.32
C LYS A 274 19.09 -3.23 0.40
N GLY A 275 18.53 -4.46 0.38
CA GLY A 275 17.20 -4.70 -0.21
C GLY A 275 16.11 -4.04 0.65
N GLU A 276 14.99 -3.68 0.02
CA GLU A 276 13.77 -3.29 0.73
C GLU A 276 13.13 -4.49 1.40
#